data_3d143e5a84308fd3913e29a872ebf15b
#
_entry.id   3d143e5a84308fd3913e29a872ebf15b
#
_cell.length_a   1.000
_cell.length_b   1.000
_cell.length_c   1.000
_cell.angle_alpha   90.00
_cell.angle_beta   90.00
_cell.angle_gamma   90.00
#
_symmetry.space_group_name_H-M   'P 1'
#
loop_
_entity.id
_entity.type
_entity.pdbx_description
1 polymer ?
#
loop_
_entity_poly.entity_id
_entity_poly.type
_entity_poly.pdbx_seq_one_letter_code
_entity_poly.pdbx_strand_id
1 'polypeptide(L)'
;MKKQLKNYIMIVCFLLFIFGFAVASFISEDREFSENENRYLQQAPEFSWKKLEKGEFTSDIESYMSDQIFMKDQLVSLKTVTDRTLLKNYQNGVYFGKDGYYLQDYQENRPLIEKNISCLNDFADSLDKSVDVSFLLVPNAVSVMSDKLPAVTQTDDQLESEKYISSILSDRINLCFPYDQLKDAAKSTQVFYKTDHHWTAEGAKVGFDALMTAMNEDIPQVSYNIETVKSFTVSIL
;
A
#
# COMPACT_ATOMS: atom_id res chain seq x y z
N MET A 1 41.35 29.20 -18.99
CA MET A 1 40.13 30.00 -19.30
C MET A 1 38.89 29.17 -19.67
N LYS A 2 38.88 28.39 -20.74
CA LYS A 2 37.67 27.62 -21.17
C LYS A 2 37.12 26.63 -20.08
N LYS A 3 37.98 26.00 -19.27
CA LYS A 3 37.56 25.05 -18.24
C LYS A 3 36.89 25.77 -17.05
N GLN A 4 37.40 26.91 -16.64
CA GLN A 4 36.81 27.73 -15.58
C GLN A 4 35.46 28.31 -16.00
N LEU A 5 35.33 28.77 -17.26
CA LEU A 5 34.06 29.27 -17.77
C LEU A 5 32.96 28.20 -17.76
N LYS A 6 33.28 26.93 -18.11
CA LYS A 6 32.34 25.82 -18.04
C LYS A 6 31.87 25.58 -16.59
N ASN A 7 32.79 25.62 -15.62
CA ASN A 7 32.45 25.45 -14.20
C ASN A 7 31.52 26.58 -13.70
N TYR A 8 31.80 27.83 -14.05
CA TYR A 8 30.93 28.96 -13.70
C TYR A 8 29.54 28.83 -14.32
N ILE A 9 29.44 28.46 -15.59
CA ILE A 9 28.16 28.23 -16.25
C ILE A 9 27.38 27.12 -15.53
N MET A 10 28.04 26.01 -15.19
CA MET A 10 27.39 24.90 -14.50
C MET A 10 26.87 25.32 -13.11
N ILE A 11 27.66 26.09 -12.34
CA ILE A 11 27.24 26.62 -11.03
C ILE A 11 26.04 27.56 -11.19
N VAL A 12 26.10 28.48 -12.14
CA VAL A 12 25.01 29.42 -12.38
C VAL A 12 23.72 28.69 -12.81
N CYS A 13 23.83 27.75 -13.73
CA CYS A 13 22.66 26.93 -14.12
C CYS A 13 22.07 26.13 -12.95
N PHE A 14 22.93 25.57 -12.08
CA PHE A 14 22.51 24.84 -10.90
C PHE A 14 21.78 25.75 -9.91
N LEU A 15 22.34 26.93 -9.63
CA LEU A 15 21.71 27.91 -8.74
C LEU A 15 20.39 28.43 -9.31
N LEU A 16 20.36 28.75 -10.60
CA LEU A 16 19.12 29.17 -11.27
C LEU A 16 18.05 28.08 -11.21
N PHE A 17 18.43 26.81 -11.35
CA PHE A 17 17.50 25.68 -11.24
C PHE A 17 16.92 25.61 -9.81
N ILE A 18 17.77 25.60 -8.77
CA ILE A 18 17.31 25.49 -7.39
C ILE A 18 16.44 26.69 -6.99
N PHE A 19 16.95 27.90 -7.20
CA PHE A 19 16.21 29.12 -6.81
C PHE A 19 14.97 29.33 -7.68
N GLY A 20 15.03 28.99 -8.97
CA GLY A 20 13.89 29.06 -9.86
C GLY A 20 12.77 28.10 -9.42
N PHE A 21 13.12 26.86 -9.05
CA PHE A 21 12.15 25.91 -8.50
C PHE A 21 11.58 26.35 -7.15
N ALA A 22 12.40 26.89 -6.27
CA ALA A 22 11.95 27.41 -4.98
C ALA A 22 10.94 28.55 -5.18
N VAL A 23 11.27 29.53 -6.02
CA VAL A 23 10.38 30.65 -6.37
C VAL A 23 9.09 30.14 -7.02
N ALA A 24 9.19 29.22 -7.98
CA ALA A 24 8.01 28.64 -8.63
C ALA A 24 7.10 27.94 -7.62
N SER A 25 7.65 27.18 -6.66
CA SER A 25 6.87 26.54 -5.59
C SER A 25 6.16 27.56 -4.69
N PHE A 26 6.82 28.68 -4.37
CA PHE A 26 6.22 29.73 -3.55
C PHE A 26 5.11 30.53 -4.22
N ILE A 27 5.15 30.69 -5.55
CA ILE A 27 4.13 31.44 -6.29
C ILE A 27 3.01 30.57 -6.86
N SER A 28 3.18 29.24 -6.83
CA SER A 28 2.15 28.30 -7.23
C SER A 28 1.01 28.27 -6.22
N GLU A 29 -0.21 28.09 -6.70
CA GLU A 29 -1.36 27.88 -5.81
C GLU A 29 -1.23 26.56 -5.07
N ASP A 30 -1.55 26.55 -3.78
CA ASP A 30 -1.56 25.36 -2.96
C ASP A 30 -2.66 24.40 -3.43
N ARG A 31 -2.31 23.11 -3.50
CA ARG A 31 -3.28 22.05 -3.82
C ARG A 31 -3.83 21.45 -2.53
N GLU A 32 -5.13 21.26 -2.48
CA GLU A 32 -5.79 20.66 -1.31
C GLU A 32 -5.69 19.14 -1.30
N PHE A 33 -5.77 18.50 -2.48
CA PHE A 33 -5.82 17.05 -2.62
C PHE A 33 -4.88 16.56 -3.73
N SER A 34 -4.28 15.41 -3.51
CA SER A 34 -3.50 14.69 -4.53
C SER A 34 -4.30 13.47 -5.00
N GLU A 35 -4.73 13.47 -6.25
CA GLU A 35 -5.39 12.30 -6.86
C GLU A 35 -4.42 11.11 -7.00
N ASN A 36 -3.13 11.41 -7.26
CA ASN A 36 -2.11 10.38 -7.42
C ASN A 36 -1.77 9.67 -6.09
N GLU A 37 -1.82 10.41 -4.96
CA GLU A 37 -1.55 9.87 -3.63
C GLU A 37 -2.84 9.52 -2.88
N ASN A 38 -4.01 9.88 -3.44
CA ASN A 38 -5.35 9.71 -2.87
C ASN A 38 -5.44 10.21 -1.41
N ARG A 39 -4.88 11.40 -1.16
CA ARG A 39 -4.88 12.04 0.16
C ARG A 39 -4.93 13.56 0.09
N TYR A 40 -5.39 14.15 1.19
CA TYR A 40 -5.24 15.58 1.39
C TYR A 40 -3.78 15.95 1.60
N LEU A 41 -3.36 17.04 0.97
CA LEU A 41 -2.02 17.59 1.08
C LEU A 41 -1.94 18.53 2.26
N GLN A 42 -0.78 18.59 2.89
CA GLN A 42 -0.51 19.52 3.98
C GLN A 42 -0.66 20.96 3.48
N GLN A 43 -1.48 21.72 4.16
CA GLN A 43 -1.64 23.16 3.93
C GLN A 43 -0.65 23.95 4.80
N ALA A 44 -0.44 25.23 4.45
CA ALA A 44 0.45 26.12 5.18
C ALA A 44 0.09 26.12 6.68
N PRO A 45 1.01 25.71 7.57
CA PRO A 45 0.69 25.58 8.98
C PRO A 45 0.62 26.96 9.66
N GLU A 46 -0.35 27.10 10.56
CA GLU A 46 -0.43 28.27 11.42
C GLU A 46 0.70 28.25 12.45
N PHE A 47 1.39 29.38 12.57
CA PHE A 47 2.47 29.52 13.56
C PHE A 47 1.94 29.50 14.98
N SER A 48 2.57 28.70 15.84
CA SER A 48 2.33 28.68 17.28
C SER A 48 3.62 28.38 18.02
N TRP A 49 3.94 29.19 19.04
CA TRP A 49 5.11 28.98 19.89
C TRP A 49 5.10 27.59 20.55
N LYS A 50 3.91 27.12 20.98
CA LYS A 50 3.73 25.80 21.58
C LYS A 50 4.05 24.66 20.60
N LYS A 51 3.61 24.80 19.33
CA LYS A 51 3.93 23.82 18.27
C LYS A 51 5.43 23.86 17.93
N LEU A 52 6.05 25.04 17.92
CA LEU A 52 7.47 25.19 17.64
C LEU A 52 8.32 24.51 18.72
N GLU A 53 8.00 24.72 19.99
CA GLU A 53 8.71 24.12 21.13
C GLU A 53 8.66 22.58 21.09
N LYS A 54 7.54 22.00 20.62
CA LYS A 54 7.36 20.56 20.45
C LYS A 54 7.94 19.99 19.16
N GLY A 55 8.44 20.83 18.25
CA GLY A 55 8.88 20.41 16.92
C GLY A 55 7.74 20.12 15.92
N GLU A 56 6.47 20.22 16.34
CA GLU A 56 5.30 20.00 15.50
C GLU A 56 5.25 20.99 14.33
N PHE A 57 5.52 22.29 14.60
CA PHE A 57 5.51 23.31 13.54
C PHE A 57 6.58 23.07 12.48
N THR A 58 7.76 22.62 12.88
CA THR A 58 8.86 22.31 11.94
C THR A 58 8.48 21.12 11.06
N SER A 59 7.88 20.08 11.64
CA SER A 59 7.40 18.91 10.92
C SER A 59 6.26 19.26 9.94
N ASP A 60 5.33 20.12 10.37
CA ASP A 60 4.24 20.60 9.52
C ASP A 60 4.78 21.43 8.33
N ILE A 61 5.80 22.27 8.55
CA ILE A 61 6.47 23.03 7.47
C ILE A 61 7.19 22.10 6.50
N GLU A 62 7.90 21.09 6.97
CA GLU A 62 8.57 20.11 6.10
C GLU A 62 7.55 19.35 5.23
N SER A 63 6.44 18.93 5.83
CA SER A 63 5.35 18.26 5.13
C SER A 63 4.71 19.18 4.08
N TYR A 64 4.41 20.44 4.45
CA TYR A 64 3.88 21.44 3.54
C TYR A 64 4.82 21.69 2.36
N MET A 65 6.09 21.94 2.61
CA MET A 65 7.08 22.16 1.56
C MET A 65 7.20 20.95 0.64
N SER A 66 7.16 19.73 1.19
CA SER A 66 7.20 18.49 0.41
C SER A 66 5.94 18.29 -0.45
N ASP A 67 4.77 18.67 0.07
CA ASP A 67 3.50 18.46 -0.61
C ASP A 67 3.23 19.51 -1.70
N GLN A 68 3.69 20.75 -1.51
CA GLN A 68 3.43 21.88 -2.40
C GLN A 68 4.58 22.20 -3.37
N ILE A 69 5.51 21.25 -3.59
CA ILE A 69 6.58 21.41 -4.58
C ILE A 69 5.97 21.58 -5.98
N PHE A 70 6.42 22.61 -6.69
CA PHE A 70 6.06 22.85 -8.08
C PHE A 70 6.37 21.61 -8.96
N MET A 71 5.40 21.17 -9.74
CA MET A 71 5.52 19.99 -10.60
C MET A 71 5.88 18.69 -9.86
N LYS A 72 5.47 18.52 -8.58
CA LYS A 72 5.75 17.32 -7.77
C LYS A 72 5.42 16.03 -8.54
N ASP A 73 4.21 15.94 -9.10
CA ASP A 73 3.74 14.71 -9.76
C ASP A 73 4.58 14.37 -11.00
N GLN A 74 4.97 15.39 -11.78
CA GLN A 74 5.83 15.22 -12.95
C GLN A 74 7.24 14.78 -12.55
N LEU A 75 7.79 15.33 -11.46
CA LEU A 75 9.11 14.93 -10.95
C LEU A 75 9.09 13.50 -10.43
N VAL A 76 8.02 13.10 -9.71
CA VAL A 76 7.84 11.72 -9.26
C VAL A 76 7.70 10.77 -10.46
N SER A 77 6.93 11.14 -11.47
CA SER A 77 6.78 10.36 -12.70
C SER A 77 8.12 10.22 -13.45
N LEU A 78 8.88 11.31 -13.58
CA LEU A 78 10.21 11.30 -14.21
C LEU A 78 11.17 10.37 -13.43
N LYS A 79 11.18 10.45 -12.11
CA LYS A 79 11.97 9.56 -11.26
C LYS A 79 11.58 8.09 -11.52
N THR A 80 10.29 7.78 -11.52
CA THR A 80 9.79 6.42 -11.75
C THR A 80 10.22 5.88 -13.12
N VAL A 81 10.07 6.67 -14.19
CA VAL A 81 10.52 6.30 -15.54
C VAL A 81 12.04 6.06 -15.56
N THR A 82 12.81 6.93 -14.92
CA THR A 82 14.27 6.79 -14.82
C THR A 82 14.66 5.53 -14.08
N ASP A 83 14.05 5.26 -12.94
CA ASP A 83 14.31 4.06 -12.12
C ASP A 83 13.98 2.78 -12.91
N ARG A 84 12.86 2.76 -13.66
CA ARG A 84 12.50 1.63 -14.54
C ARG A 84 13.50 1.46 -15.69
N THR A 85 13.98 2.56 -16.27
CA THR A 85 15.02 2.51 -17.33
C THR A 85 16.33 1.94 -16.79
N LEU A 86 16.63 2.18 -15.51
CA LEU A 86 17.76 1.60 -14.80
C LEU A 86 17.49 0.17 -14.28
N LEU A 87 16.41 -0.47 -14.74
CA LEU A 87 16.00 -1.83 -14.36
C LEU A 87 15.76 -2.01 -12.85
N LYS A 88 15.43 -0.94 -12.13
CA LYS A 88 15.01 -1.06 -10.74
C LYS A 88 13.62 -1.69 -10.66
N ASN A 89 13.54 -2.78 -9.92
CA ASN A 89 12.32 -3.56 -9.75
C ASN A 89 11.59 -3.27 -8.42
N TYR A 90 12.06 -2.28 -7.65
CA TYR A 90 11.52 -1.92 -6.35
C TYR A 90 11.58 -0.42 -6.13
N GLN A 91 10.47 0.16 -5.64
CA GLN A 91 10.38 1.58 -5.30
C GLN A 91 9.28 1.81 -4.25
N ASN A 92 9.60 2.58 -3.21
CA ASN A 92 8.63 3.01 -2.19
C ASN A 92 7.81 1.85 -1.58
N GLY A 93 8.44 0.72 -1.29
CA GLY A 93 7.75 -0.43 -0.70
C GLY A 93 6.96 -1.26 -1.71
N VAL A 94 7.17 -1.08 -3.03
CA VAL A 94 6.44 -1.80 -4.08
C VAL A 94 7.41 -2.46 -5.05
N TYR A 95 7.23 -3.75 -5.30
CA TYR A 95 7.90 -4.49 -6.36
C TYR A 95 7.16 -4.32 -7.69
N PHE A 96 7.90 -4.03 -8.74
CA PHE A 96 7.40 -4.08 -10.11
C PHE A 96 7.50 -5.52 -10.62
N GLY A 97 6.43 -6.25 -10.46
CA GLY A 97 6.34 -7.66 -10.79
C GLY A 97 6.11 -7.93 -12.28
N LYS A 98 6.06 -9.22 -12.62
CA LYS A 98 5.72 -9.70 -13.97
C LYS A 98 4.25 -9.42 -14.29
N ASP A 99 3.91 -9.43 -15.56
CA ASP A 99 2.54 -9.30 -16.09
C ASP A 99 1.82 -8.02 -15.63
N GLY A 100 2.58 -6.98 -15.24
CA GLY A 100 2.06 -5.69 -14.82
C GLY A 100 1.55 -5.64 -13.37
N TYR A 101 1.93 -6.60 -12.53
CA TYR A 101 1.60 -6.56 -11.11
C TYR A 101 2.52 -5.60 -10.34
N TYR A 102 1.93 -4.80 -9.47
CA TYR A 102 2.60 -4.00 -8.46
C TYR A 102 2.33 -4.65 -7.11
N LEU A 103 3.37 -5.22 -6.52
CA LEU A 103 3.25 -6.04 -5.32
C LEU A 103 3.83 -5.26 -4.13
N GLN A 104 2.97 -4.88 -3.21
CA GLN A 104 3.40 -4.19 -2.00
C GLN A 104 4.25 -5.12 -1.15
N ASP A 105 5.43 -4.64 -0.76
CA ASP A 105 6.34 -5.37 0.12
C ASP A 105 5.68 -5.65 1.47
N TYR A 106 5.96 -6.81 2.02
CA TYR A 106 5.53 -7.17 3.36
C TYR A 106 6.72 -7.18 4.30
N GLN A 107 6.62 -6.40 5.37
CA GLN A 107 7.58 -6.35 6.46
C GLN A 107 6.88 -6.73 7.75
N GLU A 108 7.32 -7.81 8.40
CA GLU A 108 6.73 -8.28 9.64
C GLU A 108 7.00 -7.30 10.78
N ASN A 109 5.95 -6.89 11.48
CA ASN A 109 6.07 -6.08 12.69
C ASN A 109 5.55 -6.89 13.90
N ARG A 110 6.40 -7.76 14.46
CA ARG A 110 6.06 -8.64 15.58
C ARG A 110 5.46 -7.92 16.78
N PRO A 111 6.03 -6.82 17.29
CA PRO A 111 5.44 -6.10 18.41
C PRO A 111 4.01 -5.62 18.13
N LEU A 112 3.72 -5.21 16.90
CA LEU A 112 2.37 -4.80 16.52
C LEU A 112 1.43 -5.99 16.37
N ILE A 113 1.91 -7.10 15.81
CA ILE A 113 1.16 -8.37 15.74
C ILE A 113 0.78 -8.84 17.13
N GLU A 114 1.74 -8.94 18.05
CA GLU A 114 1.51 -9.36 19.46
C GLU A 114 0.45 -8.50 20.14
N LYS A 115 0.58 -7.17 20.00
CA LYS A 115 -0.39 -6.23 20.56
C LYS A 115 -1.80 -6.45 20.01
N ASN A 116 -1.92 -6.62 18.68
CA ASN A 116 -3.21 -6.80 18.02
C ASN A 116 -3.85 -8.13 18.39
N ILE A 117 -3.05 -9.21 18.43
CA ILE A 117 -3.55 -10.54 18.83
C ILE A 117 -3.93 -10.57 20.31
N SER A 118 -3.18 -9.91 21.21
CA SER A 118 -3.59 -9.75 22.59
C SER A 118 -4.97 -9.07 22.69
N CYS A 119 -5.20 -7.98 21.98
CA CYS A 119 -6.51 -7.32 21.98
C CYS A 119 -7.63 -8.23 21.43
N LEU A 120 -7.33 -9.03 20.40
CA LEU A 120 -8.29 -9.98 19.83
C LEU A 120 -8.62 -11.12 20.81
N ASN A 121 -7.61 -11.65 21.51
CA ASN A 121 -7.78 -12.65 22.55
C ASN A 121 -8.65 -12.11 23.69
N ASP A 122 -8.34 -10.90 24.20
CA ASP A 122 -9.12 -10.24 25.27
C ASP A 122 -10.56 -10.01 24.82
N PHE A 123 -10.78 -9.62 23.56
CA PHE A 123 -12.13 -9.49 23.01
C PHE A 123 -12.88 -10.82 23.01
N ALA A 124 -12.28 -11.88 22.49
CA ALA A 124 -12.90 -13.21 22.45
C ALA A 124 -13.20 -13.74 23.86
N ASP A 125 -12.33 -13.48 24.84
CA ASP A 125 -12.52 -13.89 26.24
C ASP A 125 -13.62 -13.08 26.95
N SER A 126 -13.90 -11.86 26.49
CA SER A 126 -14.98 -11.02 27.02
C SER A 126 -16.38 -11.48 26.59
N LEU A 127 -16.47 -12.29 25.53
CA LEU A 127 -17.73 -12.77 24.99
C LEU A 127 -18.23 -14.02 25.73
N ASP A 128 -19.56 -14.24 25.73
CA ASP A 128 -20.13 -15.48 26.24
C ASP A 128 -19.56 -16.68 25.46
N LYS A 129 -19.41 -17.81 26.19
CA LYS A 129 -18.84 -19.04 25.63
C LYS A 129 -19.66 -19.67 24.51
N SER A 130 -20.93 -19.29 24.38
CA SER A 130 -21.81 -19.73 23.30
C SER A 130 -21.59 -18.95 21.99
N VAL A 131 -20.78 -17.88 22.03
CA VAL A 131 -20.47 -17.09 20.83
C VAL A 131 -19.22 -17.65 20.16
N ASP A 132 -19.37 -18.12 18.94
CA ASP A 132 -18.24 -18.54 18.10
C ASP A 132 -17.53 -17.31 17.52
N VAL A 133 -16.20 -17.31 17.61
CA VAL A 133 -15.35 -16.23 17.07
C VAL A 133 -14.47 -16.80 15.98
N SER A 134 -14.55 -16.21 14.80
CA SER A 134 -13.69 -16.57 13.68
C SER A 134 -12.88 -15.37 13.21
N PHE A 135 -11.62 -15.61 12.89
CA PHE A 135 -10.68 -14.60 12.41
C PHE A 135 -10.19 -14.96 11.00
N LEU A 136 -10.61 -14.16 10.01
CA LEU A 136 -10.12 -14.27 8.65
C LEU A 136 -8.84 -13.43 8.48
N LEU A 137 -7.70 -14.10 8.43
CA LEU A 137 -6.40 -13.50 8.14
C LEU A 137 -6.12 -13.61 6.64
N VAL A 138 -6.25 -12.50 5.91
CA VAL A 138 -6.08 -12.51 4.45
C VAL A 138 -4.61 -12.27 4.09
N PRO A 139 -3.97 -13.19 3.32
CA PRO A 139 -2.61 -12.97 2.83
C PRO A 139 -2.56 -11.85 1.79
N ASN A 140 -1.47 -11.10 1.75
CA ASN A 140 -1.25 -10.04 0.77
C ASN A 140 -0.93 -10.61 -0.62
N ALA A 141 -1.15 -9.78 -1.66
CA ALA A 141 -0.82 -10.13 -3.03
C ALA A 141 0.64 -10.58 -3.21
N VAL A 142 1.60 -9.98 -2.49
CA VAL A 142 3.03 -10.34 -2.59
C VAL A 142 3.31 -11.79 -2.22
N SER A 143 2.56 -12.35 -1.29
CA SER A 143 2.68 -13.75 -0.87
C SER A 143 1.98 -14.70 -1.84
N VAL A 144 0.71 -14.44 -2.15
CA VAL A 144 -0.11 -15.29 -3.04
C VAL A 144 0.44 -15.30 -4.46
N MET A 145 0.81 -14.13 -4.99
CA MET A 145 1.33 -13.93 -6.35
C MET A 145 2.86 -13.94 -6.40
N SER A 146 3.51 -14.71 -5.54
CA SER A 146 4.98 -14.75 -5.41
C SER A 146 5.69 -15.16 -6.71
N ASP A 147 5.03 -15.88 -7.61
CA ASP A 147 5.53 -16.21 -8.96
C ASP A 147 5.67 -14.96 -9.88
N LYS A 148 4.99 -13.87 -9.54
CA LYS A 148 5.08 -12.59 -10.25
C LYS A 148 6.22 -11.70 -9.74
N LEU A 149 6.83 -12.01 -8.61
CA LEU A 149 7.92 -11.23 -8.05
C LEU A 149 9.16 -11.22 -8.95
N PRO A 150 9.99 -10.16 -8.90
CA PRO A 150 11.33 -10.16 -9.46
C PRO A 150 12.20 -11.25 -8.84
N ALA A 151 13.29 -11.60 -9.52
CA ALA A 151 14.19 -12.67 -9.06
C ALA A 151 14.89 -12.38 -7.73
N VAL A 152 15.05 -11.10 -7.37
CA VAL A 152 15.67 -10.68 -6.11
C VAL A 152 14.66 -9.82 -5.34
N THR A 153 14.21 -10.35 -4.21
CA THR A 153 13.27 -9.69 -3.30
C THR A 153 13.69 -9.89 -1.84
N GLN A 154 13.29 -9.02 -0.97
CA GLN A 154 13.57 -9.06 0.47
C GLN A 154 12.28 -8.96 1.30
N THR A 155 11.16 -9.45 0.76
CA THR A 155 9.88 -9.49 1.47
C THR A 155 9.89 -10.59 2.53
N ASP A 156 9.27 -10.33 3.68
CA ASP A 156 9.14 -11.35 4.73
C ASP A 156 8.10 -12.42 4.34
N ASP A 157 8.22 -13.60 4.96
CA ASP A 157 7.33 -14.72 4.66
C ASP A 157 6.04 -14.66 5.51
N GLN A 158 4.91 -14.44 4.86
CA GLN A 158 3.61 -14.40 5.53
C GLN A 158 3.14 -15.76 6.05
N LEU A 159 3.66 -16.86 5.53
CA LEU A 159 3.37 -18.19 6.07
C LEU A 159 4.05 -18.38 7.43
N GLU A 160 5.24 -17.83 7.63
CA GLU A 160 5.89 -17.82 8.93
C GLU A 160 5.18 -16.88 9.92
N SER A 161 4.71 -15.72 9.44
CA SER A 161 3.92 -14.79 10.26
C SER A 161 2.59 -15.42 10.67
N GLU A 162 1.91 -16.16 9.80
CA GLU A 162 0.69 -16.90 10.12
C GLU A 162 0.93 -17.95 11.20
N LYS A 163 1.97 -18.77 11.06
CA LYS A 163 2.35 -19.76 12.08
C LYS A 163 2.59 -19.11 13.44
N TYR A 164 3.27 -17.97 13.43
CA TYR A 164 3.50 -17.21 14.66
C TYR A 164 2.20 -16.70 15.25
N ILE A 165 1.33 -16.07 14.44
CA ILE A 165 -0.01 -15.61 14.85
C ILE A 165 -0.82 -16.79 15.46
N SER A 166 -0.86 -17.90 14.75
CA SER A 166 -1.55 -19.12 15.20
C SER A 166 -1.03 -19.61 16.55
N SER A 167 0.27 -19.46 16.83
CA SER A 167 0.87 -19.90 18.09
C SER A 167 0.52 -19.04 19.32
N ILE A 168 0.10 -17.79 19.12
CA ILE A 168 -0.25 -16.83 20.17
C ILE A 168 -1.75 -16.46 20.19
N LEU A 169 -2.52 -16.99 19.25
CA LEU A 169 -3.96 -16.81 19.17
C LEU A 169 -4.66 -17.73 20.18
N SER A 170 -5.71 -17.25 20.84
CA SER A 170 -6.53 -18.04 21.75
C SER A 170 -7.24 -19.19 21.02
N ASP A 171 -7.31 -20.36 21.64
CA ASP A 171 -8.05 -21.53 21.15
C ASP A 171 -9.57 -21.26 20.99
N ARG A 172 -10.07 -20.15 21.53
CA ARG A 172 -11.44 -19.68 21.35
C ARG A 172 -11.71 -19.07 19.96
N ILE A 173 -10.65 -18.78 19.19
CA ILE A 173 -10.75 -18.09 17.92
C ILE A 173 -10.41 -19.08 16.81
N ASN A 174 -11.37 -19.31 15.93
CA ASN A 174 -11.16 -20.13 14.74
C ASN A 174 -10.41 -19.29 13.68
N LEU A 175 -9.13 -19.61 13.43
CA LEU A 175 -8.31 -18.93 12.43
C LEU A 175 -8.58 -19.50 11.04
N CYS A 176 -8.92 -18.64 10.12
CA CYS A 176 -9.00 -18.95 8.69
C CYS A 176 -7.92 -18.14 7.92
N PHE A 177 -6.99 -18.85 7.27
CA PHE A 177 -5.93 -18.27 6.44
C PHE A 177 -6.03 -18.86 5.03
N PRO A 178 -6.74 -18.20 4.08
CA PRO A 178 -7.12 -18.76 2.79
C PRO A 178 -5.97 -18.67 1.75
N TYR A 179 -4.73 -18.92 2.15
CA TYR A 179 -3.56 -18.82 1.27
C TYR A 179 -3.60 -19.80 0.11
N ASP A 180 -3.82 -21.07 0.41
CA ASP A 180 -3.82 -22.13 -0.61
C ASP A 180 -4.99 -21.96 -1.58
N GLN A 181 -6.17 -21.62 -1.07
CA GLN A 181 -7.37 -21.37 -1.87
C GLN A 181 -7.17 -20.18 -2.82
N LEU A 182 -6.61 -19.08 -2.34
CA LEU A 182 -6.30 -17.90 -3.17
C LEU A 182 -5.22 -18.22 -4.18
N LYS A 183 -4.18 -18.95 -3.80
CA LYS A 183 -3.09 -19.33 -4.70
C LYS A 183 -3.56 -20.29 -5.79
N ASP A 184 -4.48 -21.17 -5.47
CA ASP A 184 -5.09 -22.11 -6.43
C ASP A 184 -6.01 -21.36 -7.41
N ALA A 185 -6.88 -20.50 -6.90
CA ALA A 185 -7.74 -19.66 -7.72
C ALA A 185 -6.97 -18.72 -8.65
N ALA A 186 -5.82 -18.21 -8.20
CA ALA A 186 -4.93 -17.34 -8.99
C ALA A 186 -4.41 -18.00 -10.28
N LYS A 187 -4.46 -19.32 -10.39
CA LYS A 187 -4.06 -20.04 -11.62
C LYS A 187 -5.05 -19.85 -12.77
N SER A 188 -6.30 -19.55 -12.47
CA SER A 188 -7.40 -19.49 -13.45
C SER A 188 -8.13 -18.14 -13.47
N THR A 189 -8.03 -17.34 -12.40
CA THR A 189 -8.72 -16.07 -12.30
C THR A 189 -7.83 -15.01 -11.62
N GLN A 190 -8.18 -13.74 -11.81
CA GLN A 190 -7.46 -12.63 -11.18
C GLN A 190 -8.01 -12.40 -9.77
N VAL A 191 -7.30 -12.89 -8.75
CA VAL A 191 -7.71 -12.77 -7.33
C VAL A 191 -7.26 -11.46 -6.67
N PHE A 192 -6.24 -10.80 -7.21
CA PHE A 192 -5.79 -9.46 -6.79
C PHE A 192 -5.75 -8.50 -7.96
N TYR A 193 -5.99 -7.22 -7.71
CA TYR A 193 -5.76 -6.18 -8.71
C TYR A 193 -4.27 -6.06 -9.04
N LYS A 194 -3.95 -5.69 -10.29
CA LYS A 194 -2.55 -5.61 -10.72
C LYS A 194 -1.81 -4.40 -10.16
N THR A 195 -2.50 -3.28 -10.03
CA THR A 195 -1.91 -1.99 -9.63
C THR A 195 -2.45 -1.47 -8.31
N ASP A 196 -3.11 -2.34 -7.55
CA ASP A 196 -3.71 -2.07 -6.26
C ASP A 196 -3.44 -3.26 -5.33
N HIS A 197 -3.28 -3.02 -4.03
CA HIS A 197 -2.99 -4.05 -3.04
C HIS A 197 -4.22 -4.87 -2.63
N HIS A 198 -5.41 -4.46 -3.04
CA HIS A 198 -6.65 -5.17 -2.69
C HIS A 198 -6.88 -6.41 -3.54
N TRP A 199 -7.59 -7.35 -2.99
CA TRP A 199 -8.15 -8.44 -3.74
C TRP A 199 -9.31 -7.98 -4.65
N THR A 200 -9.59 -8.74 -5.70
CA THR A 200 -10.75 -8.52 -6.55
C THR A 200 -12.02 -9.09 -5.89
N ALA A 201 -13.19 -8.87 -6.50
CA ALA A 201 -14.43 -9.50 -6.07
C ALA A 201 -14.32 -11.05 -6.09
N GLU A 202 -13.60 -11.60 -7.07
CA GLU A 202 -13.33 -13.05 -7.15
C GLU A 202 -12.43 -13.51 -6.00
N GLY A 203 -11.35 -12.75 -5.69
CA GLY A 203 -10.49 -13.04 -4.54
C GLY A 203 -11.25 -12.96 -3.21
N ALA A 204 -12.11 -11.94 -3.05
CA ALA A 204 -12.94 -11.77 -1.87
C ALA A 204 -13.94 -12.94 -1.71
N LYS A 205 -14.50 -13.41 -2.83
CA LYS A 205 -15.37 -14.60 -2.82
C LYS A 205 -14.63 -15.85 -2.35
N VAL A 206 -13.40 -16.08 -2.83
CA VAL A 206 -12.58 -17.21 -2.38
C VAL A 206 -12.32 -17.13 -0.86
N GLY A 207 -11.98 -15.92 -0.35
CA GLY A 207 -11.78 -15.71 1.08
C GLY A 207 -13.05 -15.94 1.90
N PHE A 208 -14.20 -15.51 1.39
CA PHE A 208 -15.51 -15.76 2.00
C PHE A 208 -15.85 -17.26 2.04
N ASP A 209 -15.69 -17.97 0.93
CA ASP A 209 -15.97 -19.41 0.85
C ASP A 209 -15.08 -20.21 1.82
N ALA A 210 -13.80 -19.80 1.95
CA ALA A 210 -12.88 -20.41 2.92
C ALA A 210 -13.31 -20.14 4.38
N LEU A 211 -13.77 -18.91 4.68
CA LEU A 211 -14.27 -18.57 6.02
C LEU A 211 -15.52 -19.37 6.37
N MET A 212 -16.50 -19.44 5.47
CA MET A 212 -17.72 -20.24 5.68
C MET A 212 -17.39 -21.71 5.94
N THR A 213 -16.44 -22.26 5.17
CA THR A 213 -15.98 -23.65 5.39
C THR A 213 -15.30 -23.79 6.76
N ALA A 214 -14.49 -22.83 7.19
CA ALA A 214 -13.84 -22.86 8.50
C ALA A 214 -14.85 -22.74 9.66
N MET A 215 -15.96 -22.07 9.45
CA MET A 215 -17.07 -21.95 10.41
C MET A 215 -18.03 -23.15 10.37
N ASN A 216 -17.84 -24.13 9.48
CA ASN A 216 -18.78 -25.22 9.19
C ASN A 216 -20.17 -24.74 8.77
N GLU A 217 -20.26 -23.58 8.14
CA GLU A 217 -21.49 -23.02 7.63
C GLU A 217 -21.68 -23.35 6.15
N ASP A 218 -22.94 -23.50 5.73
CA ASP A 218 -23.25 -23.71 4.31
C ASP A 218 -22.91 -22.48 3.47
N ILE A 219 -22.17 -22.68 2.39
CA ILE A 219 -21.86 -21.60 1.45
C ILE A 219 -23.14 -21.20 0.72
N PRO A 220 -23.64 -19.96 0.88
CA PRO A 220 -24.84 -19.53 0.22
C PRO A 220 -24.69 -19.65 -1.31
N GLN A 221 -25.58 -20.42 -1.94
CA GLN A 221 -25.63 -20.54 -3.40
C GLN A 221 -26.27 -19.29 -4.00
N VAL A 222 -25.51 -18.21 -4.08
CA VAL A 222 -25.94 -16.98 -4.75
C VAL A 222 -25.61 -17.12 -6.24
N SER A 223 -26.60 -17.37 -7.06
CA SER A 223 -26.43 -17.31 -8.51
C SER A 223 -26.40 -15.86 -8.96
N TYR A 224 -25.20 -15.34 -9.24
CA TYR A 224 -25.05 -14.06 -9.89
C TYR A 224 -25.33 -14.22 -11.39
N ASN A 225 -26.31 -13.49 -11.89
CA ASN A 225 -26.53 -13.41 -13.34
C ASN A 225 -25.52 -12.35 -13.87
N ILE A 226 -24.32 -12.82 -14.25
CA ILE A 226 -23.21 -12.00 -14.73
C ILE A 226 -23.53 -11.33 -16.09
N GLU A 227 -24.61 -11.69 -16.75
CA GLU A 227 -24.98 -11.09 -18.04
C GLU A 227 -25.32 -9.59 -17.96
N THR A 228 -25.63 -9.08 -16.78
CA THR A 228 -26.02 -7.67 -16.57
C THR A 228 -24.85 -6.68 -16.42
N VAL A 229 -23.60 -7.13 -16.33
CA VAL A 229 -22.44 -6.25 -16.00
C VAL A 229 -21.52 -6.03 -17.22
N LYS A 230 -21.94 -6.39 -18.41
CA LYS A 230 -21.07 -6.34 -19.62
C LYS A 230 -20.81 -4.95 -20.21
N SER A 231 -21.30 -3.86 -19.62
CA SER A 231 -20.95 -2.53 -20.16
C SER A 231 -21.07 -1.42 -19.12
N PHE A 232 -20.03 -1.21 -18.31
CA PHE A 232 -19.75 0.13 -17.80
C PHE A 232 -18.69 0.78 -18.69
N THR A 233 -19.14 1.56 -19.67
CA THR A 233 -18.27 2.52 -20.34
C THR A 233 -18.16 3.73 -19.42
N VAL A 234 -17.05 3.88 -18.71
CA VAL A 234 -16.73 5.12 -18.03
C VAL A 234 -16.29 6.09 -19.11
N SER A 235 -17.18 6.99 -19.51
CA SER A 235 -16.81 8.19 -20.26
C SER A 235 -16.16 9.14 -19.27
N ILE A 236 -14.84 9.26 -19.29
CA ILE A 236 -14.11 10.34 -18.63
C ILE A 236 -14.28 11.57 -19.55
N LEU A 237 -15.07 12.53 -19.10
CA LEU A 237 -15.10 13.89 -19.65
C LEU A 237 -13.99 14.71 -19.02
#